data_2245e35d081dff6180598f46c98e3c5a
#
_entry.id   2245e35d081dff6180598f46c98e3c5a
#
_cell.length_a   1.000
_cell.length_b   1.000
_cell.length_c   1.000
_cell.angle_alpha   90.00
_cell.angle_beta   90.00
_cell.angle_gamma   90.00
#
_symmetry.space_group_name_H-M   'P 1'
#
loop_
_entity.id
_entity.type
_entity.pdbx_description
1 polymer ?
#
loop_
_entity_poly.entity_id
_entity_poly.type
_entity_poly.pdbx_seq_one_letter_code
_entity_poly.pdbx_strand_id
1 'polypeptide(L)'
;MAIGAEDLNLFTSDPTVLERFSELEYERAALAIRELADPLRLKLIHALCLDADTPQKAAVWAGISQAVAEREIGAMVNAGLVERRETARGTVYAPRDGHLVVQLHLAIARGREDPAEPHPKLIARRRVVRAAR
;
A
#
# COMPACT_ATOMS: atom_id res chain seq x y z
N MET A 1 3.45 -2.56 14.20
CA MET A 1 4.59 -3.40 14.60
C MET A 1 5.86 -2.60 14.37
N ALA A 2 6.60 -2.30 15.41
CA ALA A 2 7.87 -1.59 15.25
C ALA A 2 8.93 -2.55 14.70
N ILE A 3 9.71 -2.10 13.72
CA ILE A 3 10.86 -2.86 13.22
C ILE A 3 11.91 -2.83 14.33
N GLY A 4 12.29 -3.99 14.85
CA GLY A 4 13.33 -4.10 15.87
C GLY A 4 14.73 -3.86 15.27
N ALA A 5 15.69 -3.57 16.16
CA ALA A 5 17.09 -3.44 15.74
C ALA A 5 17.62 -4.71 15.05
N GLU A 6 17.04 -5.87 15.39
CA GLU A 6 17.37 -7.16 14.79
C GLU A 6 16.94 -7.24 13.33
N ASP A 7 15.77 -6.67 13.00
CA ASP A 7 15.27 -6.61 11.63
C ASP A 7 16.12 -5.70 10.75
N LEU A 8 16.63 -4.60 11.31
CA LEU A 8 17.57 -3.71 10.63
C LEU A 8 18.91 -4.41 10.36
N ASN A 9 19.36 -5.27 11.26
CA ASN A 9 20.59 -6.06 11.07
C ASN A 9 20.45 -7.10 9.95
N LEU A 10 19.25 -7.67 9.77
CA LEU A 10 18.95 -8.56 8.64
C LEU A 10 19.11 -7.83 7.31
N PHE A 11 18.62 -6.59 7.21
CA PHE A 11 18.76 -5.78 6.01
C PHE A 11 20.20 -5.30 5.78
N THR A 12 20.93 -4.96 6.83
CA THR A 12 22.32 -4.49 6.72
C THR A 12 23.33 -5.62 6.48
N SER A 13 22.98 -6.87 6.81
CA SER A 13 23.83 -8.03 6.53
C SER A 13 23.63 -8.60 5.13
N ASP A 14 22.57 -8.19 4.44
CA ASP A 14 22.34 -8.58 3.05
C ASP A 14 23.25 -7.74 2.14
N PRO A 15 24.19 -8.37 1.40
CA PRO A 15 25.05 -7.61 0.49
C PRO A 15 24.28 -6.82 -0.56
N THR A 16 23.05 -7.22 -0.91
CA THR A 16 22.21 -6.51 -1.87
C THR A 16 21.76 -5.14 -1.38
N VAL A 17 21.66 -4.93 -0.07
CA VAL A 17 21.30 -3.63 0.54
C VAL A 17 22.42 -2.61 0.38
N LEU A 18 23.68 -3.07 0.27
CA LEU A 18 24.86 -2.23 0.10
C LEU A 18 25.19 -1.99 -1.37
N GLU A 19 24.57 -2.73 -2.29
CA GLU A 19 24.76 -2.54 -3.72
C GLU A 19 23.93 -1.37 -4.24
N ARG A 20 24.51 -0.67 -5.20
CA ARG A 20 23.78 0.37 -5.93
C ARG A 20 22.83 -0.30 -6.93
N PHE A 21 21.56 0.05 -6.87
CA PHE A 21 20.58 -0.40 -7.85
C PHE A 21 20.70 0.41 -9.16
N SER A 22 20.16 -0.15 -10.23
CA SER A 22 20.07 0.54 -11.52
C SER A 22 19.00 1.63 -11.49
N GLU A 23 19.10 2.60 -12.39
CA GLU A 23 18.07 3.64 -12.54
C GLU A 23 16.69 3.03 -12.83
N LEU A 24 16.64 1.97 -13.65
CA LEU A 24 15.39 1.28 -13.96
C LEU A 24 14.76 0.63 -12.70
N GLU A 25 15.57 0.07 -11.81
CA GLU A 25 15.10 -0.49 -10.54
C GLU A 25 14.52 0.58 -9.64
N TYR A 26 15.15 1.77 -9.56
CA TYR A 26 14.61 2.90 -8.81
C TYR A 26 13.30 3.41 -9.40
N GLU A 27 13.21 3.51 -10.72
CA GLU A 27 11.99 3.93 -11.41
C GLU A 27 10.82 2.95 -11.17
N ARG A 28 11.09 1.66 -11.25
CA ARG A 28 10.10 0.61 -10.98
C ARG A 28 9.65 0.61 -9.51
N ALA A 29 10.58 0.81 -8.59
CA ALA A 29 10.27 0.92 -7.16
C ALA A 29 9.39 2.14 -6.87
N ALA A 30 9.72 3.29 -7.46
CA ALA A 30 8.92 4.50 -7.33
C ALA A 30 7.50 4.33 -7.89
N LEU A 31 7.37 3.65 -9.03
CA LEU A 31 6.07 3.34 -9.62
C LEU A 31 5.24 2.42 -8.69
N ALA A 32 5.85 1.39 -8.16
CA ALA A 32 5.20 0.48 -7.22
C ALA A 32 4.66 1.20 -5.98
N ILE A 33 5.44 2.12 -5.42
CA ILE A 33 5.00 2.95 -4.28
C ILE A 33 3.87 3.89 -4.70
N ARG A 34 3.97 4.50 -5.87
CA ARG A 34 2.95 5.42 -6.40
C ARG A 34 1.60 4.74 -6.60
N GLU A 35 1.60 3.51 -7.08
CA GLU A 35 0.38 2.72 -7.26
C GLU A 35 -0.37 2.47 -5.95
N LEU A 36 0.33 2.46 -4.83
CA LEU A 36 -0.22 2.30 -3.49
C LEU A 36 -0.55 3.62 -2.78
N ALA A 37 -0.11 4.75 -3.31
CA ALA A 37 -0.16 6.05 -2.63
C ALA A 37 -1.55 6.71 -2.73
N ASP A 38 -2.59 5.97 -2.40
CA ASP A 38 -3.98 6.41 -2.37
C ASP A 38 -4.66 5.85 -1.11
N PRO A 39 -5.28 6.70 -0.27
CA PRO A 39 -5.94 6.24 0.95
C PRO A 39 -7.00 5.16 0.71
N LEU A 40 -7.78 5.29 -0.36
CA LEU A 40 -8.82 4.32 -0.68
C LEU A 40 -8.23 2.96 -1.07
N ARG A 41 -7.18 2.96 -1.89
CA ARG A 41 -6.48 1.71 -2.27
C ARG A 41 -5.90 1.01 -1.06
N LEU A 42 -5.24 1.73 -0.16
CA LEU A 42 -4.70 1.17 1.08
C LEU A 42 -5.81 0.58 1.96
N LYS A 43 -6.94 1.27 2.07
CA LYS A 43 -8.09 0.80 2.82
C LYS A 43 -8.68 -0.48 2.22
N LEU A 44 -8.82 -0.54 0.90
CA LEU A 44 -9.35 -1.72 0.22
C LEU A 44 -8.40 -2.93 0.32
N ILE A 45 -7.10 -2.72 0.16
CA ILE A 45 -6.11 -3.79 0.34
C ILE A 45 -6.18 -4.33 1.77
N HIS A 46 -6.30 -3.45 2.76
CA HIS A 46 -6.46 -3.86 4.15
C HIS A 46 -7.74 -4.67 4.36
N ALA A 47 -8.85 -4.24 3.77
CA ALA A 47 -10.11 -4.97 3.81
C ALA A 47 -9.96 -6.41 3.27
N LEU A 48 -9.28 -6.54 2.12
CA LEU A 48 -9.01 -7.85 1.51
C LEU A 48 -8.13 -8.75 2.39
N CYS A 49 -7.28 -8.18 3.23
CA CYS A 49 -6.49 -8.93 4.22
C CYS A 49 -7.34 -9.45 5.38
N LEU A 50 -8.51 -8.84 5.63
CA LEU A 50 -9.37 -9.07 6.80
C LEU A 50 -10.68 -9.80 6.45
N ASP A 51 -10.64 -10.75 5.55
CA ASP A 51 -11.80 -11.55 5.11
C ASP A 51 -12.88 -10.77 4.33
N ALA A 52 -12.72 -9.49 4.10
CA ALA A 52 -13.58 -8.71 3.21
C ALA A 52 -13.12 -8.89 1.75
N ASP A 53 -13.13 -10.11 1.28
CA ASP A 53 -12.46 -10.60 0.07
C ASP A 53 -13.29 -10.50 -1.22
N THR A 54 -14.45 -9.85 -1.14
CA THR A 54 -15.27 -9.51 -2.32
C THR A 54 -15.47 -8.00 -2.39
N PRO A 55 -15.74 -7.43 -3.58
CA PRO A 55 -16.03 -6.00 -3.70
C PRO A 55 -17.19 -5.56 -2.81
N GLN A 56 -18.20 -6.40 -2.66
CA GLN A 56 -19.36 -6.12 -1.79
C GLN A 56 -18.96 -6.01 -0.32
N LYS A 57 -18.21 -6.97 0.20
CA LYS A 57 -17.72 -6.95 1.58
C LYS A 57 -16.74 -5.81 1.82
N ALA A 58 -15.82 -5.60 0.89
CA ALA A 58 -14.84 -4.53 0.95
C ALA A 58 -15.51 -3.15 0.94
N ALA A 59 -16.57 -2.97 0.15
CA ALA A 59 -17.35 -1.72 0.11
C ALA A 59 -17.99 -1.41 1.46
N VAL A 60 -18.61 -2.40 2.09
CA VAL A 60 -19.21 -2.27 3.43
C VAL A 60 -18.15 -1.90 4.46
N TRP A 61 -17.03 -2.64 4.45
CA TRP A 61 -15.93 -2.39 5.38
C TRP A 61 -15.31 -1.00 5.22
N ALA A 62 -15.16 -0.55 3.98
CA ALA A 62 -14.54 0.75 3.66
C ALA A 62 -15.53 1.93 3.74
N GLY A 63 -16.84 1.66 3.83
CA GLY A 63 -17.86 2.70 3.85
C GLY A 63 -18.04 3.42 2.50
N ILE A 64 -17.89 2.69 1.39
CA ILE A 64 -18.03 3.19 0.03
C ILE A 64 -19.10 2.40 -0.74
N SER A 65 -19.48 2.89 -1.92
CA SER A 65 -20.42 2.15 -2.79
C SER A 65 -19.74 0.89 -3.36
N GLN A 66 -20.55 -0.13 -3.64
CA GLN A 66 -20.05 -1.34 -4.29
C GLN A 66 -19.45 -1.05 -5.67
N ALA A 67 -20.06 -0.14 -6.43
CA ALA A 67 -19.57 0.28 -7.75
C ALA A 67 -18.15 0.87 -7.68
N VAL A 68 -17.88 1.70 -6.67
CA VAL A 68 -16.55 2.27 -6.44
C VAL A 68 -15.56 1.17 -6.04
N ALA A 69 -15.95 0.25 -5.15
CA ALA A 69 -15.10 -0.87 -4.74
C ALA A 69 -14.75 -1.78 -5.94
N GLU A 70 -15.72 -2.13 -6.77
CA GLU A 70 -15.52 -2.93 -7.98
C GLU A 70 -14.53 -2.26 -8.93
N ARG A 71 -14.69 -0.97 -9.18
CA ARG A 71 -13.82 -0.20 -10.06
C ARG A 71 -12.38 -0.15 -9.53
N GLU A 72 -12.20 0.17 -8.26
CA GLU A 72 -10.88 0.29 -7.65
C GLU A 72 -10.17 -1.07 -7.50
N ILE A 73 -10.90 -2.10 -7.10
CA ILE A 73 -10.34 -3.46 -7.03
C ILE A 73 -9.97 -3.95 -8.43
N GLY A 74 -10.81 -3.71 -9.43
CA GLY A 74 -10.50 -4.02 -10.84
C GLY A 74 -9.25 -3.32 -11.33
N ALA A 75 -9.09 -2.04 -11.02
CA ALA A 75 -7.88 -1.27 -11.35
C ALA A 75 -6.63 -1.84 -10.65
N MET A 76 -6.75 -2.26 -9.40
CA MET A 76 -5.65 -2.88 -8.67
C MET A 76 -5.29 -4.27 -9.21
N VAL A 77 -6.26 -5.04 -9.69
CA VAL A 77 -5.98 -6.30 -10.40
C VAL A 77 -5.16 -6.02 -11.67
N ASN A 78 -5.56 -5.03 -12.46
CA ASN A 78 -4.84 -4.64 -13.67
C ASN A 78 -3.43 -4.12 -13.38
N ALA A 79 -3.24 -3.43 -12.25
CA ALA A 79 -1.93 -2.95 -11.81
C ALA A 79 -1.06 -4.06 -11.17
N GLY A 80 -1.59 -5.26 -11.00
CA GLY A 80 -0.88 -6.37 -10.39
C GLY A 80 -0.75 -6.30 -8.87
N LEU A 81 -1.56 -5.49 -8.21
CA LEU A 81 -1.56 -5.34 -6.74
C LEU A 81 -2.48 -6.34 -6.05
N VAL A 82 -3.52 -6.74 -6.73
CA VAL A 82 -4.57 -7.64 -6.24
C VAL A 82 -4.71 -8.81 -7.18
N GLU A 83 -4.91 -9.97 -6.64
CA GLU A 83 -5.11 -11.22 -7.35
C GLU A 83 -6.56 -11.63 -7.27
N ARG A 84 -7.13 -11.98 -8.42
CA ARG A 84 -8.45 -12.57 -8.51
C ARG A 84 -8.34 -14.09 -8.41
N ARG A 85 -9.11 -14.71 -7.55
CA ARG A 85 -9.14 -16.16 -7.35
C ARG A 85 -10.54 -16.70 -7.48
N GLU A 86 -10.70 -17.76 -8.24
CA GLU A 86 -11.94 -18.52 -8.29
C GLU A 86 -11.94 -19.59 -7.19
N THR A 87 -12.99 -19.62 -6.39
CA THR A 87 -13.18 -20.60 -5.32
C THR A 87 -14.51 -21.29 -5.47
N ALA A 88 -14.74 -22.37 -4.69
CA ALA A 88 -16.01 -23.07 -4.64
C ALA A 88 -17.18 -22.16 -4.22
N ARG A 89 -16.90 -21.07 -3.51
CA ARG A 89 -17.88 -20.08 -3.05
C ARG A 89 -18.04 -18.89 -4.00
N GLY A 90 -17.31 -18.87 -5.11
CA GLY A 90 -17.30 -17.79 -6.08
C GLY A 90 -15.96 -17.10 -6.21
N THR A 91 -15.95 -15.93 -6.82
CA THR A 91 -14.76 -15.12 -7.04
C THR A 91 -14.39 -14.33 -5.79
N VAL A 92 -13.14 -14.45 -5.36
CA VAL A 92 -12.55 -13.67 -4.26
C VAL A 92 -11.31 -12.94 -4.72
N TYR A 93 -10.91 -11.95 -3.95
CA TYR A 93 -9.77 -11.11 -4.23
C TYR A 93 -8.83 -11.10 -3.03
N ALA A 94 -7.54 -11.07 -3.29
CA ALA A 94 -6.51 -11.07 -2.26
C ALA A 94 -5.36 -10.16 -2.67
N PRO A 95 -4.60 -9.60 -1.72
CA PRO A 95 -3.33 -8.96 -2.04
C PRO A 95 -2.44 -9.94 -2.79
N ARG A 96 -1.71 -9.44 -3.78
CA ARG A 96 -0.89 -10.28 -4.65
C ARG A 96 0.11 -11.14 -3.89
N ASP A 97 0.78 -10.56 -2.90
CA ASP A 97 1.81 -11.25 -2.13
C ASP A 97 2.00 -10.65 -0.73
N GLY A 98 2.85 -11.30 0.06
CA GLY A 98 3.17 -10.86 1.41
C GLY A 98 3.95 -9.55 1.45
N HIS A 99 4.73 -9.21 0.42
CA HIS A 99 5.47 -7.94 0.35
C HIS A 99 4.51 -6.75 0.33
N LEU A 100 3.43 -6.85 -0.43
CA LEU A 100 2.39 -5.82 -0.47
C LEU A 100 1.74 -5.61 0.91
N VAL A 101 1.45 -6.70 1.62
CA VAL A 101 0.87 -6.65 2.97
C VAL A 101 1.84 -5.98 3.94
N VAL A 102 3.12 -6.32 3.87
CA VAL A 102 4.18 -5.69 4.70
C VAL A 102 4.30 -4.20 4.37
N GLN A 103 4.31 -3.83 3.10
CA GLN A 103 4.36 -2.41 2.68
C GLN A 103 3.17 -1.62 3.24
N LEU A 104 1.97 -2.18 3.19
CA LEU A 104 0.77 -1.56 3.76
C LEU A 104 0.94 -1.30 5.26
N HIS A 105 1.36 -2.31 6.02
CA HIS A 105 1.52 -2.20 7.47
C HIS A 105 2.62 -1.21 7.85
N LEU A 106 3.73 -1.20 7.12
CA LEU A 106 4.81 -0.24 7.33
C LEU A 106 4.36 1.20 7.03
N ALA A 107 3.60 1.40 5.96
CA ALA A 107 3.07 2.71 5.61
C ALA A 107 2.09 3.22 6.69
N ILE A 108 1.21 2.36 7.19
CA ILE A 108 0.28 2.69 8.28
C ILE A 108 1.04 3.01 9.56
N ALA A 109 2.02 2.19 9.93
CA ALA A 109 2.83 2.41 11.12
C ALA A 109 3.55 3.77 11.06
N ARG A 110 4.16 4.09 9.91
CA ARG A 110 4.80 5.38 9.68
C ARG A 110 3.82 6.54 9.76
N GLY A 111 2.61 6.39 9.24
CA GLY A 111 1.56 7.40 9.32
C GLY A 111 1.04 7.63 10.74
N ARG A 112 1.24 6.69 11.64
CA ARG A 112 0.91 6.80 13.07
C ARG A 112 2.03 7.45 13.90
N GLU A 113 3.25 7.48 13.37
CA GLU A 113 4.35 8.18 14.00
C GLU A 113 4.04 9.67 13.98
N ASP A 114 3.84 10.26 15.14
CA ASP A 114 3.62 11.67 15.34
C ASP A 114 2.46 12.29 14.52
N PRO A 115 1.21 11.88 14.78
CA PRO A 115 0.06 12.46 14.09
C PRO A 115 -0.19 13.94 14.44
N ALA A 116 0.37 14.44 15.55
CA ALA A 116 0.20 15.82 16.02
C ALA A 116 1.22 16.77 15.40
N GLU A 117 2.40 16.28 15.02
CA GLU A 117 3.49 17.07 14.43
C GLU A 117 3.94 16.49 13.08
N PRO A 118 3.25 16.83 11.99
CA PRO A 118 3.68 16.37 10.68
C PRO A 118 5.08 16.87 10.36
N HIS A 119 5.88 15.99 9.75
CA HIS A 119 7.28 16.27 9.45
C HIS A 119 7.45 17.63 8.75
N PRO A 120 8.36 18.52 9.19
CA PRO A 120 8.51 19.86 8.66
C PRO A 120 8.64 19.94 7.13
N LYS A 121 9.31 18.97 6.51
CA LYS A 121 9.44 18.88 5.06
C LYS A 121 8.11 18.62 4.34
N LEU A 122 7.18 17.88 4.96
CA LEU A 122 5.84 17.64 4.41
C LEU A 122 4.98 18.89 4.48
N ILE A 123 5.10 19.66 5.56
CA ILE A 123 4.41 20.95 5.72
C ILE A 123 4.89 21.92 4.65
N ALA A 124 6.20 22.05 4.44
CA ALA A 124 6.77 22.91 3.42
C ALA A 124 6.28 22.55 2.01
N ARG A 125 6.25 21.27 1.66
CA ARG A 125 5.71 20.79 0.37
C ARG A 125 4.23 21.13 0.19
N ARG A 126 3.41 20.99 1.21
CA ARG A 126 1.98 21.35 1.15
C ARG A 126 1.78 22.84 0.92
N ARG A 127 2.60 23.68 1.56
CA ARG A 127 2.57 25.14 1.35
C ARG A 127 2.91 25.52 -0.07
N VAL A 128 3.96 24.92 -0.65
CA VAL A 128 4.38 25.15 -2.04
C VAL A 128 3.27 24.75 -3.02
N VAL A 129 2.64 23.58 -2.83
CA VAL A 129 1.53 23.13 -3.69
C VAL A 129 0.33 24.06 -3.59
N ARG A 130 0.01 24.58 -2.41
CA ARG A 130 -1.09 25.56 -2.24
C ARG A 130 -0.78 26.92 -2.87
N ALA A 131 0.47 27.34 -2.86
CA ALA A 131 0.90 28.59 -3.47
C ALA A 131 0.94 28.52 -5.01
N ALA A 132 1.05 27.32 -5.60
CA ALA A 132 1.09 27.09 -7.04
C ALA A 132 -0.31 26.95 -7.69
N ARG A 133 -1.39 27.00 -6.91
CA ARG A 133 -2.78 26.91 -7.39
C ARG A 133 -3.40 28.28 -7.57
#